data_7c2107bef7e73443cc1c3191e4ceee93
#
_entry.id   7c2107bef7e73443cc1c3191e4ceee93
#
_cell.length_a   1.000
_cell.length_b   1.000
_cell.length_c   1.000
_cell.angle_alpha   90.00
_cell.angle_beta   90.00
_cell.angle_gamma   90.00
#
_symmetry.space_group_name_H-M   'P 1'
#
loop_
_entity.id
_entity.type
_entity.pdbx_description
1 polymer ?
#
loop_
_entity_poly.entity_id
_entity_poly.type
_entity_poly.pdbx_seq_one_letter_code
_entity_poly.pdbx_strand_id
1 'polypeptide(L)'
;SVFGDDYDTPDGSCIRDFINVVDLAKAHVIAIRRILEKTQKEKVEVFNIGTGRGVSVLELINGFEKATGVKLNYQIVGRRAGDIEKVWANPDFANKELGWKAVETLEDTLRSAWNWQLKLRERGIQ
;
A
#
# COMPACT_ATOMS: atom_id res chain seq x y z
N SER A 1 6.34 0.66 16.12
CA SER A 1 6.52 2.08 16.45
C SER A 1 5.90 2.96 15.38
N VAL A 2 5.29 4.07 15.76
CA VAL A 2 4.85 5.17 14.88
C VAL A 2 5.91 6.28 14.99
N PHE A 3 6.52 6.62 13.84
CA PHE A 3 7.63 7.56 13.79
C PHE A 3 7.13 8.99 13.56
N GLY A 4 6.97 9.75 14.63
CA GLY A 4 6.46 11.11 14.64
C GLY A 4 4.93 11.18 14.68
N ASP A 5 4.44 12.19 15.38
CA ASP A 5 3.02 12.56 15.50
C ASP A 5 2.83 14.07 15.36
N ASP A 6 3.86 14.74 14.86
CA ASP A 6 3.96 16.21 14.77
C ASP A 6 4.17 16.70 13.32
N TYR A 7 3.85 15.86 12.33
CA TYR A 7 3.85 16.25 10.91
C TYR A 7 2.63 17.13 10.59
N ASP A 8 2.75 17.98 9.57
CA ASP A 8 1.62 18.79 9.07
C ASP A 8 0.64 17.92 8.26
N THR A 9 -0.04 17.02 8.99
CA THR A 9 -1.05 16.07 8.49
C THR A 9 -2.25 16.08 9.43
N PRO A 10 -3.42 15.58 9.03
CA PRO A 10 -4.64 15.65 9.85
C PRO A 10 -4.52 15.01 11.24
N ASP A 11 -3.66 14.00 11.41
CA ASP A 11 -3.45 13.30 12.68
C ASP A 11 -2.00 13.31 13.17
N GLY A 12 -1.15 14.09 12.51
CA GLY A 12 0.25 14.24 12.87
C GLY A 12 1.17 13.13 12.37
N SER A 13 0.64 12.01 11.88
CA SER A 13 1.47 10.90 11.37
C SER A 13 1.70 11.01 9.85
N CYS A 14 2.75 10.34 9.34
CA CYS A 14 3.06 10.34 7.91
C CYS A 14 1.94 9.73 7.06
N ILE A 15 1.77 10.26 5.84
CA ILE A 15 0.81 9.75 4.86
C ILE A 15 1.54 8.97 3.77
N ARG A 16 1.03 7.77 3.43
CA ARG A 16 1.59 6.86 2.42
C ARG A 16 0.48 6.26 1.55
N ASP A 17 0.87 5.71 0.41
CA ASP A 17 -0.01 4.91 -0.45
C ASP A 17 0.17 3.43 -0.11
N PHE A 18 -0.85 2.83 0.50
CA PHE A 18 -0.85 1.41 0.89
C PHE A 18 -1.60 0.59 -0.15
N ILE A 19 -0.88 0.15 -1.18
CA ILE A 19 -1.43 -0.70 -2.24
C ILE A 19 -1.48 -2.17 -1.78
N ASN A 20 -2.56 -2.86 -2.15
CA ASN A 20 -2.70 -4.30 -1.95
C ASN A 20 -1.72 -5.08 -2.85
N VAL A 21 -1.08 -6.10 -2.28
CA VAL A 21 -0.10 -6.93 -3.00
C VAL A 21 -0.70 -7.65 -4.21
N VAL A 22 -1.99 -8.02 -4.16
CA VAL A 22 -2.69 -8.66 -5.30
C VAL A 22 -2.89 -7.67 -6.43
N ASP A 23 -3.28 -6.42 -6.14
CA ASP A 23 -3.39 -5.38 -7.16
C ASP A 23 -2.04 -5.06 -7.79
N LEU A 24 -0.99 -5.00 -6.98
CA LEU A 24 0.39 -4.84 -7.49
C LEU A 24 0.80 -6.02 -8.38
N ALA A 25 0.50 -7.26 -7.97
CA ALA A 25 0.79 -8.45 -8.79
C ALA A 25 0.04 -8.45 -10.12
N LYS A 26 -1.23 -8.03 -10.13
CA LYS A 26 -2.01 -7.85 -11.37
C LYS A 26 -1.35 -6.86 -12.33
N ALA A 27 -0.83 -5.74 -11.83
CA ALA A 27 -0.08 -4.77 -12.65
C ALA A 27 1.16 -5.41 -13.29
N HIS A 28 1.91 -6.22 -12.55
CA HIS A 28 3.06 -6.95 -13.09
C HIS A 28 2.68 -7.94 -14.19
N VAL A 29 1.59 -8.70 -14.00
CA VAL A 29 1.09 -9.64 -15.03
C VAL A 29 0.72 -8.90 -16.32
N ILE A 30 0.06 -7.74 -16.19
CA ILE A 30 -0.30 -6.92 -17.36
C ILE A 30 0.96 -6.38 -18.05
N ALA A 31 1.94 -5.90 -17.29
CA ALA A 31 3.20 -5.41 -17.85
C ALA A 31 3.96 -6.52 -18.62
N ILE A 32 4.04 -7.74 -18.06
CA ILE A 32 4.65 -8.89 -18.72
C ILE A 32 3.89 -9.24 -20.02
N ARG A 33 2.56 -9.31 -19.95
CA ARG A 33 1.72 -9.58 -21.13
C ARG A 33 1.96 -8.55 -22.23
N ARG A 34 2.03 -7.25 -21.87
CA ARG A 34 2.30 -6.16 -22.79
C ARG A 34 3.64 -6.34 -23.55
N ILE A 35 4.67 -6.85 -22.85
CA ILE A 35 5.96 -7.17 -23.47
C ILE A 35 5.85 -8.38 -24.42
N LEU A 36 5.22 -9.46 -23.97
CA LEU A 36 5.05 -10.69 -24.78
C LEU A 36 4.24 -10.45 -26.06
N GLU A 37 3.20 -9.64 -25.96
CA GLU A 37 2.33 -9.25 -27.08
C GLU A 37 2.92 -8.13 -27.96
N LYS A 38 4.08 -7.57 -27.57
CA LYS A 38 4.76 -6.46 -28.26
C LYS A 38 3.86 -5.22 -28.44
N THR A 39 3.06 -4.92 -27.42
CA THR A 39 2.14 -3.77 -27.43
C THR A 39 2.71 -2.54 -26.72
N GLN A 40 3.94 -2.61 -26.22
CA GLN A 40 4.64 -1.45 -25.66
C GLN A 40 4.89 -0.40 -26.76
N LYS A 41 4.78 0.87 -26.38
CA LYS A 41 5.00 2.01 -27.27
C LYS A 41 6.49 2.41 -27.35
N GLU A 42 7.22 2.13 -26.28
CA GLU A 42 8.63 2.48 -26.13
C GLU A 42 9.47 1.28 -25.66
N LYS A 43 10.77 1.33 -25.89
CA LYS A 43 11.70 0.29 -25.42
C LYS A 43 11.72 0.15 -23.90
N VAL A 44 11.48 1.25 -23.20
CA VAL A 44 11.38 1.32 -21.73
C VAL A 44 10.15 2.15 -21.40
N GLU A 45 9.22 1.57 -20.67
CA GLU A 45 8.02 2.25 -20.18
C GLU A 45 8.08 2.30 -18.65
N VAL A 46 7.71 3.44 -18.05
CA VAL A 46 7.70 3.63 -16.61
C VAL A 46 6.27 3.96 -16.17
N PHE A 47 5.79 3.24 -15.17
CA PHE A 47 4.44 3.42 -14.64
C PHE A 47 4.49 3.61 -13.12
N ASN A 48 3.83 4.66 -12.63
CA ASN A 48 3.56 4.80 -11.20
C ASN A 48 2.37 3.91 -10.84
N ILE A 49 2.59 2.98 -9.94
CA ILE A 49 1.59 2.04 -9.47
C ILE A 49 1.23 2.36 -8.02
N GLY A 50 -0.04 2.56 -7.76
CA GLY A 50 -0.57 2.88 -6.44
C GLY A 50 -2.09 3.00 -6.46
N THR A 51 -2.67 3.32 -5.31
CA THR A 51 -4.12 3.54 -5.19
C THR A 51 -4.54 4.94 -5.60
N GLY A 52 -3.59 5.88 -5.64
CA GLY A 52 -3.84 7.32 -5.81
C GLY A 52 -4.39 7.97 -4.55
N ARG A 53 -4.39 7.27 -3.42
CA ARG A 53 -4.91 7.75 -2.15
C ARG A 53 -3.85 7.66 -1.05
N GLY A 54 -3.64 8.79 -0.37
CA GLY A 54 -2.85 8.81 0.85
C GLY A 54 -3.65 8.34 2.05
N VAL A 55 -3.04 7.51 2.88
CA VAL A 55 -3.56 7.04 4.17
C VAL A 55 -2.49 7.31 5.23
N SER A 56 -2.88 7.85 6.38
CA SER A 56 -1.94 8.08 7.47
C SER A 56 -1.60 6.80 8.21
N VAL A 57 -0.48 6.81 8.94
CA VAL A 57 -0.08 5.63 9.74
C VAL A 57 -1.09 5.35 10.85
N LEU A 58 -1.66 6.38 11.49
CA LEU A 58 -2.68 6.20 12.50
C LEU A 58 -4.03 5.74 11.92
N GLU A 59 -4.42 6.22 10.72
CA GLU A 59 -5.56 5.67 9.98
C GLU A 59 -5.36 4.18 9.66
N LEU A 60 -4.15 3.79 9.27
CA LEU A 60 -3.82 2.38 8.99
C LEU A 60 -3.99 1.51 10.24
N ILE A 61 -3.49 1.96 11.39
CA ILE A 61 -3.62 1.26 12.68
C ILE A 61 -5.09 1.11 13.06
N ASN A 62 -5.83 2.21 13.05
CA ASN A 62 -7.26 2.22 13.37
C ASN A 62 -8.07 1.34 12.39
N GLY A 63 -7.72 1.38 11.11
CA GLY A 63 -8.31 0.52 10.08
C GLY A 63 -8.05 -0.97 10.35
N PHE A 64 -6.83 -1.32 10.78
CA PHE A 64 -6.49 -2.69 11.14
C PHE A 64 -7.30 -3.17 12.34
N GLU A 65 -7.36 -2.40 13.42
CA GLU A 65 -8.14 -2.75 14.61
C GLU A 65 -9.62 -2.95 14.26
N LYS A 66 -10.18 -2.07 13.42
CA LYS A 66 -11.55 -2.17 12.94
C LYS A 66 -11.79 -3.41 12.07
N ALA A 67 -10.89 -3.70 11.13
CA ALA A 67 -11.04 -4.81 10.19
C ALA A 67 -10.86 -6.17 10.81
N THR A 68 -10.03 -6.29 11.87
CA THR A 68 -9.61 -7.57 12.47
C THR A 68 -10.18 -7.81 13.86
N GLY A 69 -10.60 -6.77 14.57
CA GLY A 69 -10.96 -6.82 15.99
C GLY A 69 -9.76 -6.93 16.94
N VAL A 70 -8.53 -6.89 16.41
CA VAL A 70 -7.30 -7.06 17.19
C VAL A 70 -6.68 -5.71 17.50
N LYS A 71 -6.49 -5.42 18.78
CA LYS A 71 -5.80 -4.22 19.22
C LYS A 71 -4.30 -4.33 18.97
N LEU A 72 -3.72 -3.27 18.40
CA LEU A 72 -2.29 -3.16 18.17
C LEU A 72 -1.60 -2.46 19.35
N ASN A 73 -0.54 -3.08 19.85
CA ASN A 73 0.35 -2.44 20.83
C ASN A 73 1.40 -1.63 20.07
N TYR A 74 1.22 -0.31 19.97
CA TYR A 74 2.16 0.58 19.31
C TYR A 74 2.60 1.71 20.25
N GLN A 75 3.73 2.32 19.92
CA GLN A 75 4.26 3.49 20.61
C GLN A 75 4.59 4.57 19.59
N ILE A 76 4.28 5.81 19.92
CA ILE A 76 4.74 6.97 19.18
C ILE A 76 6.16 7.28 19.65
N VAL A 77 7.06 7.39 18.70
CA VAL A 77 8.48 7.70 18.93
C VAL A 77 8.89 8.90 18.08
N GLY A 78 10.08 9.44 18.31
CA GLY A 78 10.57 10.58 17.51
C GLY A 78 10.61 10.29 16.00
N ARG A 79 10.56 11.36 15.19
CA ARG A 79 10.67 11.26 13.73
C ARG A 79 11.90 10.47 13.31
N ARG A 80 11.74 9.64 12.29
CA ARG A 80 12.86 8.94 11.65
C ARG A 80 13.48 9.84 10.58
N ALA A 81 14.81 9.94 10.57
CA ALA A 81 15.52 10.74 9.55
C ALA A 81 15.20 10.24 8.13
N GLY A 82 14.90 11.16 7.23
CA GLY A 82 14.56 10.86 5.84
C GLY A 82 13.09 10.51 5.59
N ASP A 83 12.24 10.47 6.60
CA ASP A 83 10.80 10.27 6.37
C ASP A 83 10.18 11.51 5.68
N ILE A 84 9.51 11.24 4.58
CA ILE A 84 8.70 12.23 3.86
C ILE A 84 7.34 12.31 4.56
N GLU A 85 6.86 13.54 4.77
CA GLU A 85 5.58 13.77 5.44
C GLU A 85 4.39 13.15 4.71
N LYS A 86 4.28 13.44 3.40
CA LYS A 86 3.16 13.02 2.55
C LYS A 86 3.68 12.49 1.22
N VAL A 87 3.34 11.27 0.86
CA VAL A 87 3.63 10.73 -0.47
C VAL A 87 2.63 9.65 -0.87
N TRP A 88 2.06 9.78 -2.06
CA TRP A 88 1.24 8.77 -2.73
C TRP A 88 1.41 8.87 -4.24
N ALA A 89 1.10 7.79 -4.95
CA ALA A 89 1.23 7.75 -6.40
C ALA A 89 0.14 8.57 -7.10
N ASN A 90 0.47 9.08 -8.30
CA ASN A 90 -0.53 9.39 -9.31
C ASN A 90 -0.54 8.23 -10.32
N PRO A 91 -1.55 7.34 -10.29
CA PRO A 91 -1.63 6.17 -11.15
C PRO A 91 -2.34 6.43 -12.48
N ASP A 92 -2.76 7.64 -12.81
CA ASP A 92 -3.62 7.94 -13.97
C ASP A 92 -3.03 7.43 -15.28
N PHE A 93 -1.74 7.58 -15.47
CA PHE A 93 -1.06 7.08 -16.68
C PHE A 93 -1.10 5.55 -16.75
N ALA A 94 -0.82 4.86 -15.63
CA ALA A 94 -0.91 3.41 -15.55
C ALA A 94 -2.34 2.93 -15.78
N ASN A 95 -3.32 3.58 -15.17
CA ASN A 95 -4.74 3.26 -15.36
C ASN A 95 -5.15 3.32 -16.84
N LYS A 96 -4.72 4.38 -17.54
CA LYS A 96 -5.02 4.60 -18.95
C LYS A 96 -4.28 3.61 -19.87
N GLU A 97 -2.98 3.48 -19.70
CA GLU A 97 -2.13 2.75 -20.65
C GLU A 97 -2.15 1.23 -20.42
N LEU A 98 -2.25 0.80 -19.18
CA LEU A 98 -2.30 -0.62 -18.83
C LEU A 98 -3.73 -1.16 -18.70
N GLY A 99 -4.75 -0.30 -18.66
CA GLY A 99 -6.11 -0.70 -18.33
C GLY A 99 -6.21 -1.32 -16.92
N TRP A 100 -5.26 -0.98 -16.05
CA TRP A 100 -5.17 -1.48 -14.67
C TRP A 100 -5.64 -0.42 -13.68
N LYS A 101 -6.23 -0.89 -12.60
CA LYS A 101 -6.60 -0.03 -11.46
C LYS A 101 -6.50 -0.83 -10.17
N ALA A 102 -6.04 -0.21 -9.09
CA ALA A 102 -6.15 -0.76 -7.76
C ALA A 102 -7.63 -0.81 -7.35
N VAL A 103 -8.13 -1.98 -6.95
CA VAL A 103 -9.54 -2.22 -6.64
C VAL A 103 -9.78 -2.67 -5.20
N GLU A 104 -8.75 -3.23 -4.56
CA GLU A 104 -8.85 -3.71 -3.19
C GLU A 104 -8.95 -2.54 -2.21
N THR A 105 -9.87 -2.64 -1.27
CA THR A 105 -10.02 -1.62 -0.22
C THR A 105 -8.91 -1.73 0.83
N LEU A 106 -8.70 -0.67 1.61
CA LEU A 106 -7.79 -0.71 2.75
C LEU A 106 -8.21 -1.79 3.75
N GLU A 107 -9.51 -1.93 4.02
CA GLU A 107 -10.04 -2.95 4.92
C GLU A 107 -9.71 -4.37 4.45
N ASP A 108 -9.94 -4.67 3.17
CA ASP A 108 -9.63 -5.99 2.58
C ASP A 108 -8.13 -6.28 2.63
N THR A 109 -7.32 -5.26 2.36
CA THR A 109 -5.86 -5.34 2.44
C THR A 109 -5.40 -5.72 3.84
N LEU A 110 -5.90 -5.03 4.86
CA LEU A 110 -5.53 -5.27 6.26
C LEU A 110 -6.03 -6.62 6.77
N ARG A 111 -7.25 -7.01 6.40
CA ARG A 111 -7.83 -8.31 6.73
C ARG A 111 -7.04 -9.45 6.08
N SER A 112 -6.67 -9.32 4.81
CA SER A 112 -5.88 -10.33 4.10
C SER A 112 -4.49 -10.49 4.71
N ALA A 113 -3.83 -9.39 5.07
CA ALA A 113 -2.53 -9.41 5.74
C ALA A 113 -2.61 -10.12 7.11
N TRP A 114 -3.65 -9.84 7.90
CA TRP A 114 -3.87 -10.53 9.17
C TRP A 114 -4.13 -12.03 8.99
N ASN A 115 -4.98 -12.41 8.05
CA ASN A 115 -5.25 -13.81 7.74
C ASN A 115 -3.98 -14.56 7.30
N TRP A 116 -3.10 -13.90 6.55
CA TRP A 116 -1.80 -14.45 6.20
C TRP A 116 -0.92 -14.67 7.43
N GLN A 117 -0.85 -13.70 8.33
CA GLN A 117 -0.10 -13.82 9.60
C GLN A 117 -0.60 -14.97 10.46
N LEU A 118 -1.91 -15.19 10.53
CA LEU A 118 -2.49 -16.34 11.25
C LEU A 118 -2.05 -17.66 10.63
N LYS A 119 -2.06 -17.79 9.30
CA LYS A 119 -1.59 -18.97 8.59
C LYS A 119 -0.09 -19.25 8.80
N LEU A 120 0.73 -18.21 8.87
CA LEU A 120 2.15 -18.36 9.18
C LEU A 120 2.35 -18.93 10.58
N ARG A 121 1.61 -18.43 11.57
CA ARG A 121 1.64 -18.94 12.94
C ARG A 121 1.21 -20.40 13.04
N GLU A 122 0.14 -20.80 12.35
CA GLU A 122 -0.32 -22.20 12.28
C GLU A 122 0.76 -23.12 11.70
N ARG A 123 1.60 -22.62 10.80
CA ARG A 123 2.71 -23.38 10.20
C ARG A 123 4.00 -23.33 11.00
N GLY A 124 4.02 -22.65 12.16
CA GLY A 124 5.22 -22.47 12.97
C GLY A 124 6.28 -21.54 12.33
N ILE A 125 5.89 -20.72 11.38
CA ILE A 125 6.76 -19.75 10.73
C ILE A 125 6.58 -18.41 11.47
N GLN A 126 7.66 -17.90 12.07
CA GLN A 126 7.68 -16.60 12.77
C GLN A 126 8.24 -15.53 11.88
#